data_77661bb79c7c4714264b93bf2e44d796
#
_entry.id   77661bb79c7c4714264b93bf2e44d796
#
_cell.length_a   1.000
_cell.length_b   1.000
_cell.length_c   1.000
_cell.angle_alpha   90.00
_cell.angle_beta   90.00
_cell.angle_gamma   90.00
#
_symmetry.space_group_name_H-M   'P 1'
#
loop_
_entity.id
_entity.type
_entity.pdbx_description
1 polymer ?
#
loop_
_entity_poly.entity_id
_entity_poly.type
_entity_poly.pdbx_seq_one_letter_code
_entity_poly.pdbx_strand_id
1 'polypeptide(L)'
;MRSSIRGPSRRRRNEALTRIVEKFFPPLSQEFDRLLASLAGQKLVVIGHARPDGDCIGSQVALARVLRSRGFDVICVNPDPIPRRLQFLAQGMTFYRTDDVLHSPEQRAAIFVDCADHARAGDRLKGRYPAPVAAIDHHLSNVGFAPFSLVDSAAAATCEILAGIFLDLGLTIDAQTAQALFTGIMTDTGQFRFNSTTRRCFVLAGELVARGAHPADAGYQLYERETEGKLKLLQHFLASLRLECNRRVCVGILPAGIFESTGSNTEDTEGLVDYARSIDGVDIGALIEERADGTFKASLRAKDPAYRLDLVAAKFNGGGHACAAGLNLKQNTENFYARLVAAFAERLAAVDAAKKAPGH
;
A
#
# COMPACT_ATOMS: atom_id res chain seq x y z
N MET A 1 25.26 -61.27 13.84
CA MET A 1 25.17 -60.61 12.53
C MET A 1 24.72 -59.15 12.76
N ARG A 2 25.66 -58.20 12.66
CA ARG A 2 25.35 -56.76 12.72
C ARG A 2 25.35 -56.20 11.31
N SER A 3 24.18 -55.84 10.76
CA SER A 3 24.06 -55.20 9.47
C SER A 3 24.37 -53.69 9.62
N SER A 4 25.46 -53.20 9.01
CA SER A 4 25.81 -51.82 8.90
C SER A 4 24.99 -51.15 7.82
N ILE A 5 24.03 -50.31 8.19
CA ILE A 5 23.32 -49.41 7.27
C ILE A 5 24.27 -48.25 6.94
N ARG A 6 24.86 -48.25 5.75
CA ARG A 6 25.62 -47.09 5.22
C ARG A 6 24.66 -46.03 4.79
N GLY A 7 24.71 -44.89 5.45
CA GLY A 7 23.95 -43.69 5.02
C GLY A 7 24.48 -43.14 3.69
N PRO A 8 23.66 -42.38 2.91
CA PRO A 8 24.05 -41.88 1.60
C PRO A 8 25.25 -40.94 1.69
N SER A 9 26.21 -41.10 0.77
CA SER A 9 27.46 -40.36 0.72
C SER A 9 27.21 -38.83 0.56
N ARG A 10 28.09 -37.99 1.16
CA ARG A 10 28.07 -36.52 1.07
C ARG A 10 28.00 -35.99 -0.37
N ARG A 11 28.45 -36.76 -1.37
CA ARG A 11 28.38 -36.37 -2.80
C ARG A 11 26.94 -36.29 -3.34
N ARG A 12 26.02 -37.15 -2.88
CA ARG A 12 24.61 -37.11 -3.31
C ARG A 12 23.81 -35.98 -2.67
N ARG A 13 24.30 -35.32 -1.59
CA ARG A 13 23.67 -34.13 -1.00
C ARG A 13 23.96 -32.86 -1.77
N ASN A 14 25.06 -32.79 -2.52
CA ASN A 14 25.39 -31.57 -3.30
C ASN A 14 24.78 -31.55 -4.71
N GLU A 15 24.37 -32.73 -5.25
CA GLU A 15 23.73 -32.79 -6.58
C GLU A 15 22.21 -32.46 -6.56
N ALA A 16 21.60 -32.39 -5.38
CA ALA A 16 20.16 -32.11 -5.24
C ALA A 16 19.82 -30.60 -5.17
N LEU A 17 20.78 -29.70 -5.31
CA LEU A 17 20.59 -28.23 -5.10
C LEU A 17 20.83 -27.37 -6.34
N THR A 18 20.91 -27.98 -7.54
CA THR A 18 20.66 -27.18 -8.75
C THR A 18 19.14 -27.13 -9.00
N ARG A 19 18.38 -26.62 -8.06
CA ARG A 19 17.04 -26.11 -8.38
C ARG A 19 17.26 -25.00 -9.39
N ILE A 20 16.76 -25.19 -10.60
CA ILE A 20 16.45 -24.06 -11.49
C ILE A 20 15.61 -23.14 -10.62
N VAL A 21 16.22 -22.03 -10.15
CA VAL A 21 15.49 -21.01 -9.38
C VAL A 21 14.56 -20.40 -10.40
N GLU A 22 13.31 -20.84 -10.36
CA GLU A 22 12.26 -20.24 -11.18
C GLU A 22 12.24 -18.74 -10.87
N LYS A 23 12.47 -17.92 -11.91
CA LYS A 23 12.49 -16.48 -11.76
C LYS A 23 11.09 -15.98 -11.39
N PHE A 24 11.03 -14.96 -10.57
CA PHE A 24 9.78 -14.38 -10.06
C PHE A 24 9.06 -13.51 -11.10
N PHE A 25 9.82 -12.64 -11.80
CA PHE A 25 9.28 -11.67 -12.76
C PHE A 25 10.19 -11.55 -14.00
N PRO A 26 10.43 -12.60 -14.78
CA PRO A 26 11.42 -12.58 -15.86
C PRO A 26 11.27 -11.43 -16.85
N PRO A 27 10.05 -11.06 -17.35
CA PRO A 27 9.89 -9.94 -18.27
C PRO A 27 10.23 -8.59 -17.62
N LEU A 28 9.75 -8.36 -16.39
CA LEU A 28 9.99 -7.11 -15.67
C LEU A 28 11.46 -6.97 -15.24
N SER A 29 12.12 -8.09 -14.93
CA SER A 29 13.53 -8.12 -14.60
C SER A 29 14.39 -7.71 -15.80
N GLN A 30 14.07 -8.17 -17.01
CA GLN A 30 14.73 -7.72 -18.24
C GLN A 30 14.49 -6.24 -18.53
N GLU A 31 13.26 -5.78 -18.29
CA GLU A 31 12.90 -4.36 -18.46
C GLU A 31 13.65 -3.48 -17.46
N PHE A 32 13.76 -3.92 -16.20
CA PHE A 32 14.51 -3.22 -15.17
C PHE A 32 16.01 -3.16 -15.47
N ASP A 33 16.59 -4.21 -16.00
CA ASP A 33 18.01 -4.21 -16.43
C ASP A 33 18.26 -3.20 -17.57
N ARG A 34 17.34 -3.12 -18.55
CA ARG A 34 17.37 -2.09 -19.60
C ARG A 34 17.21 -0.67 -19.03
N LEU A 35 16.31 -0.49 -18.05
CA LEU A 35 16.16 0.78 -17.36
C LEU A 35 17.47 1.18 -16.69
N LEU A 36 18.09 0.28 -15.91
CA LEU A 36 19.37 0.57 -15.25
C LEU A 36 20.48 1.01 -16.24
N ALA A 37 20.56 0.35 -17.39
CA ALA A 37 21.51 0.71 -18.44
C ALA A 37 21.22 2.12 -19.01
N SER A 38 19.97 2.50 -19.16
CA SER A 38 19.55 3.81 -19.67
C SER A 38 19.80 4.96 -18.72
N LEU A 39 19.92 4.68 -17.41
CA LEU A 39 20.10 5.68 -16.35
C LEU A 39 21.57 6.04 -16.08
N ALA A 40 22.53 5.45 -16.78
CA ALA A 40 23.94 5.69 -16.54
C ALA A 40 24.29 7.19 -16.57
N GLY A 41 24.97 7.67 -15.52
CA GLY A 41 25.39 9.07 -15.38
C GLY A 41 24.27 10.05 -14.97
N GLN A 42 23.04 9.59 -14.79
CA GLN A 42 21.93 10.44 -14.37
C GLN A 42 21.79 10.49 -12.85
N LYS A 43 21.38 11.65 -12.33
CA LYS A 43 20.88 11.80 -10.98
C LYS A 43 19.40 11.39 -10.95
N LEU A 44 19.01 10.69 -9.91
CA LEU A 44 17.69 10.07 -9.83
C LEU A 44 16.85 10.66 -8.68
N VAL A 45 15.53 10.65 -8.87
CA VAL A 45 14.56 10.88 -7.81
C VAL A 45 13.53 9.76 -7.83
N VAL A 46 13.31 9.13 -6.66
CA VAL A 46 12.26 8.13 -6.48
C VAL A 46 11.07 8.81 -5.79
N ILE A 47 9.93 8.79 -6.45
CA ILE A 47 8.73 9.53 -6.03
C ILE A 47 7.63 8.52 -5.68
N GLY A 48 7.05 8.69 -4.48
CA GLY A 48 5.88 7.96 -4.02
C GLY A 48 4.60 8.80 -4.10
N HIS A 49 3.47 8.19 -3.75
CA HIS A 49 2.17 8.84 -3.78
C HIS A 49 1.89 9.71 -2.54
N ALA A 50 0.86 10.57 -2.65
CA ALA A 50 0.31 11.33 -1.53
C ALA A 50 -0.30 10.38 -0.48
N ARG A 51 -0.11 10.70 0.80
CA ARG A 51 -0.47 9.84 1.95
C ARG A 51 0.19 8.48 1.85
N PRO A 52 1.54 8.43 1.88
CA PRO A 52 2.30 7.21 1.63
C PRO A 52 2.01 6.16 2.71
N ASP A 53 1.86 4.94 2.27
CA ASP A 53 1.69 3.75 3.10
C ASP A 53 2.95 2.89 3.17
N GLY A 54 2.82 1.65 3.68
CA GLY A 54 3.97 0.76 3.87
C GLY A 54 4.58 0.29 2.56
N ASP A 55 3.77 0.06 1.51
CA ASP A 55 4.28 -0.36 0.22
C ASP A 55 4.99 0.80 -0.51
N CYS A 56 4.40 1.99 -0.47
CA CYS A 56 4.99 3.19 -1.03
C CYS A 56 6.37 3.49 -0.41
N ILE A 57 6.47 3.60 0.92
CA ILE A 57 7.74 3.89 1.61
C ILE A 57 8.72 2.72 1.46
N GLY A 58 8.25 1.48 1.60
CA GLY A 58 9.06 0.29 1.42
C GLY A 58 9.70 0.22 0.03
N SER A 59 8.92 0.48 -1.01
CA SER A 59 9.37 0.52 -2.40
C SER A 59 10.40 1.63 -2.66
N GLN A 60 10.15 2.84 -2.13
CA GLN A 60 11.10 3.95 -2.26
C GLN A 60 12.44 3.65 -1.57
N VAL A 61 12.40 3.17 -0.33
CA VAL A 61 13.61 2.82 0.44
C VAL A 61 14.38 1.73 -0.29
N ALA A 62 13.71 0.65 -0.67
CA ALA A 62 14.35 -0.50 -1.29
C ALA A 62 14.99 -0.13 -2.64
N LEU A 63 14.25 0.55 -3.50
CA LEU A 63 14.74 0.98 -4.81
C LEU A 63 15.92 1.95 -4.68
N ALA A 64 15.80 2.97 -3.84
CA ALA A 64 16.86 3.96 -3.65
C ALA A 64 18.14 3.33 -3.08
N ARG A 65 18.03 2.37 -2.15
CA ARG A 65 19.19 1.66 -1.60
C ARG A 65 19.90 0.82 -2.66
N VAL A 66 19.14 0.06 -3.44
CA VAL A 66 19.69 -0.75 -4.54
C VAL A 66 20.35 0.14 -5.59
N LEU A 67 19.72 1.23 -6.00
CA LEU A 67 20.31 2.18 -6.96
C LEU A 67 21.58 2.83 -6.42
N ARG A 68 21.60 3.24 -5.14
CA ARG A 68 22.81 3.78 -4.50
C ARG A 68 23.95 2.77 -4.43
N SER A 69 23.65 1.48 -4.15
CA SER A 69 24.66 0.42 -4.16
C SER A 69 25.28 0.19 -5.54
N ARG A 70 24.58 0.62 -6.59
CA ARG A 70 25.03 0.63 -7.99
C ARG A 70 25.73 1.94 -8.41
N GLY A 71 25.93 2.87 -7.48
CA GLY A 71 26.64 4.13 -7.69
C GLY A 71 25.79 5.30 -8.18
N PHE A 72 24.46 5.18 -8.21
CA PHE A 72 23.59 6.30 -8.58
C PHE A 72 23.43 7.32 -7.43
N ASP A 73 23.38 8.60 -7.78
CA ASP A 73 22.91 9.67 -6.87
C ASP A 73 21.37 9.67 -6.86
N VAL A 74 20.78 9.24 -5.75
CA VAL A 74 19.33 9.04 -5.62
C VAL A 74 18.79 9.77 -4.40
N ILE A 75 17.70 10.51 -4.59
CA ILE A 75 16.89 11.06 -3.51
C ILE A 75 15.48 10.46 -3.53
N CYS A 76 14.81 10.44 -2.37
CA CYS A 76 13.39 10.09 -2.24
C CYS A 76 12.57 11.33 -1.98
N VAL A 77 11.40 11.43 -2.61
CA VAL A 77 10.49 12.58 -2.49
C VAL A 77 9.06 12.11 -2.30
N ASN A 78 8.36 12.70 -1.34
CA ASN A 78 6.92 12.50 -1.14
C ASN A 78 6.21 13.84 -0.98
N PRO A 79 4.93 13.96 -1.43
CA PRO A 79 4.12 15.15 -1.17
C PRO A 79 3.81 15.30 0.32
N ASP A 80 3.56 14.20 1.02
CA ASP A 80 3.24 14.17 2.45
C ASP A 80 4.38 13.60 3.29
N PRO A 81 4.43 13.88 4.61
CA PRO A 81 5.43 13.30 5.51
C PRO A 81 5.25 11.79 5.61
N ILE A 82 6.35 11.10 5.95
CA ILE A 82 6.30 9.68 6.27
C ILE A 82 5.49 9.51 7.57
N PRO A 83 4.43 8.68 7.58
CA PRO A 83 3.69 8.38 8.79
C PRO A 83 4.59 7.87 9.92
N ARG A 84 4.27 8.26 11.16
CA ARG A 84 5.08 7.92 12.35
C ARG A 84 5.44 6.43 12.42
N ARG A 85 4.50 5.56 12.13
CA ARG A 85 4.67 4.09 12.17
C ARG A 85 5.60 3.53 11.09
N LEU A 86 5.90 4.32 10.02
CA LEU A 86 6.78 3.92 8.92
C LEU A 86 8.16 4.56 8.98
N GLN A 87 8.42 5.48 9.93
CA GLN A 87 9.70 6.19 10.05
C GLN A 87 10.89 5.25 10.26
N PHE A 88 10.66 4.07 10.84
CA PHE A 88 11.72 3.07 11.03
C PHE A 88 12.30 2.56 9.72
N LEU A 89 11.53 2.55 8.62
CA LEU A 89 12.00 2.17 7.29
C LEU A 89 12.95 3.22 6.69
N ALA A 90 12.75 4.48 7.01
CA ALA A 90 13.51 5.59 6.46
C ALA A 90 14.83 5.88 7.20
N GLN A 91 15.21 5.06 8.18
CA GLN A 91 16.43 5.28 8.95
C GLN A 91 17.67 5.31 8.02
N GLY A 92 18.49 6.36 8.18
CA GLY A 92 19.68 6.57 7.35
C GLY A 92 19.38 7.06 5.92
N MET A 93 18.13 7.42 5.61
CA MET A 93 17.73 8.01 4.34
C MET A 93 17.03 9.35 4.54
N THR A 94 17.37 10.32 3.68
CA THR A 94 16.67 11.60 3.65
C THR A 94 15.52 11.51 2.67
N PHE A 95 14.31 11.82 3.15
CA PHE A 95 13.12 12.04 2.35
C PHE A 95 12.88 13.54 2.24
N TYR A 96 12.80 14.01 1.02
CA TYR A 96 12.50 15.40 0.70
C TYR A 96 10.98 15.59 0.54
N ARG A 97 10.53 16.80 0.84
CA ARG A 97 9.16 17.24 0.57
C ARG A 97 9.08 17.88 -0.81
N THR A 98 7.86 17.99 -1.31
CA THR A 98 7.62 18.68 -2.59
C THR A 98 8.33 20.01 -2.68
N ASP A 99 8.23 20.86 -1.64
CA ASP A 99 8.82 22.20 -1.64
C ASP A 99 10.37 22.19 -1.75
N ASP A 100 11.02 21.19 -1.17
CA ASP A 100 12.47 21.06 -1.22
C ASP A 100 13.00 20.87 -2.65
N VAL A 101 12.23 20.20 -3.51
CA VAL A 101 12.65 19.87 -4.88
C VAL A 101 12.12 20.82 -5.94
N LEU A 102 11.01 21.54 -5.70
CA LEU A 102 10.44 22.48 -6.67
C LEU A 102 11.37 23.64 -6.99
N HIS A 103 12.11 24.11 -6.00
CA HIS A 103 13.03 25.25 -6.13
C HIS A 103 14.46 24.83 -6.42
N SER A 104 14.74 23.51 -6.48
CA SER A 104 16.06 23.00 -6.81
C SER A 104 16.36 23.21 -8.29
N PRO A 105 17.53 23.78 -8.65
CA PRO A 105 17.97 23.87 -10.05
C PRO A 105 18.40 22.49 -10.59
N GLU A 106 18.56 21.50 -9.72
CA GLU A 106 19.09 20.20 -10.08
C GLU A 106 18.07 19.38 -10.87
N GLN A 107 18.51 18.90 -12.05
CA GLN A 107 17.70 18.01 -12.87
C GLN A 107 17.94 16.55 -12.44
N ARG A 108 16.85 15.81 -12.22
CA ARG A 108 16.88 14.39 -11.86
C ARG A 108 15.88 13.62 -12.70
N ALA A 109 16.27 12.45 -13.16
CA ALA A 109 15.35 11.52 -13.81
C ALA A 109 14.41 10.91 -12.75
N ALA A 110 13.10 11.01 -12.99
CA ALA A 110 12.10 10.59 -12.02
C ALA A 110 11.63 9.15 -12.26
N ILE A 111 11.66 8.35 -11.18
CA ILE A 111 11.08 7.01 -11.12
C ILE A 111 9.92 7.07 -10.12
N PHE A 112 8.73 6.76 -10.57
CA PHE A 112 7.55 6.66 -9.71
C PHE A 112 7.40 5.24 -9.20
N VAL A 113 7.10 5.07 -7.92
CA VAL A 113 6.80 3.78 -7.31
C VAL A 113 5.44 3.83 -6.65
N ASP A 114 4.68 2.76 -6.79
CA ASP A 114 3.38 2.57 -6.15
C ASP A 114 2.37 3.69 -6.50
N CYS A 115 2.41 4.13 -7.73
CA CYS A 115 1.54 5.18 -8.26
C CYS A 115 0.72 4.67 -9.43
N ALA A 116 -0.58 4.48 -9.22
CA ALA A 116 -1.52 4.06 -10.27
C ALA A 116 -1.56 5.00 -11.47
N ASP A 117 -1.31 6.27 -11.24
CA ASP A 117 -1.16 7.31 -12.26
C ASP A 117 -0.23 8.42 -11.77
N HIS A 118 0.20 9.27 -12.70
CA HIS A 118 1.15 10.34 -12.44
C HIS A 118 0.63 11.40 -11.46
N ALA A 119 -0.68 11.59 -11.34
CA ALA A 119 -1.28 12.59 -10.44
C ALA A 119 -1.34 12.12 -8.97
N ARG A 120 -1.11 10.82 -8.71
CA ARG A 120 -1.08 10.28 -7.33
C ARG A 120 -0.03 10.93 -6.43
N ALA A 121 1.06 11.45 -7.01
CA ALA A 121 2.07 12.22 -6.31
C ALA A 121 1.70 13.72 -6.15
N GLY A 122 0.52 14.13 -6.60
CA GLY A 122 0.04 15.52 -6.58
C GLY A 122 0.52 16.35 -7.76
N ASP A 123 -0.28 17.37 -8.12
CA ASP A 123 -0.09 18.18 -9.33
C ASP A 123 1.28 18.89 -9.36
N ARG A 124 1.79 19.29 -8.21
CA ARG A 124 3.07 20.03 -8.11
C ARG A 124 4.26 19.13 -8.50
N LEU A 125 4.32 17.89 -8.01
CA LEU A 125 5.38 16.93 -8.40
C LEU A 125 5.18 16.45 -9.83
N LYS A 126 3.93 16.24 -10.26
CA LYS A 126 3.60 15.96 -11.66
C LYS A 126 4.11 17.08 -12.59
N GLY A 127 3.90 18.34 -12.22
CA GLY A 127 4.39 19.49 -12.99
C GLY A 127 5.90 19.63 -12.97
N ARG A 128 6.58 19.28 -11.88
CA ARG A 128 8.05 19.30 -11.76
C ARG A 128 8.73 18.19 -12.58
N TYR A 129 8.10 17.03 -12.65
CA TYR A 129 8.59 15.85 -13.36
C TYR A 129 7.56 15.35 -14.40
N PRO A 130 7.28 16.15 -15.47
CA PRO A 130 6.20 15.86 -16.39
C PRO A 130 6.46 14.63 -17.28
N ALA A 131 7.72 14.23 -17.43
CA ALA A 131 8.17 13.09 -18.23
C ALA A 131 9.01 12.15 -17.36
N PRO A 132 8.38 11.32 -16.49
CA PRO A 132 9.12 10.34 -15.71
C PRO A 132 9.75 9.29 -16.62
N VAL A 133 10.92 8.79 -16.23
CA VAL A 133 11.63 7.75 -16.99
C VAL A 133 11.04 6.36 -16.74
N ALA A 134 10.55 6.12 -15.51
CA ALA A 134 9.96 4.83 -15.14
C ALA A 134 8.80 4.97 -14.15
N ALA A 135 7.91 3.97 -14.20
CA ALA A 135 6.91 3.69 -13.18
C ALA A 135 6.97 2.21 -12.82
N ILE A 136 7.00 1.90 -11.52
CA ILE A 136 6.98 0.53 -10.98
C ILE A 136 5.77 0.43 -10.07
N ASP A 137 4.81 -0.44 -10.41
CA ASP A 137 3.49 -0.40 -9.77
C ASP A 137 2.74 -1.75 -9.87
N HIS A 138 1.80 -1.98 -8.96
CA HIS A 138 0.93 -3.15 -8.96
C HIS A 138 -0.56 -2.82 -9.17
N HIS A 139 -0.92 -1.57 -9.29
CA HIS A 139 -2.33 -1.17 -9.43
C HIS A 139 -2.90 -1.56 -10.79
N LEU A 140 -4.08 -2.22 -10.79
CA LEU A 140 -4.82 -2.57 -12.01
C LEU A 140 -5.18 -1.36 -12.87
N SER A 141 -5.34 -0.19 -12.27
CA SER A 141 -5.68 1.05 -12.97
C SER A 141 -4.49 1.75 -13.62
N ASN A 142 -3.28 1.25 -13.44
CA ASN A 142 -2.10 1.80 -14.10
C ASN A 142 -2.09 1.43 -15.59
N VAL A 143 -2.18 2.44 -16.44
CA VAL A 143 -2.21 2.29 -17.92
C VAL A 143 -0.84 2.49 -18.58
N GLY A 144 0.22 2.65 -17.77
CA GLY A 144 1.58 2.92 -18.26
C GLY A 144 1.75 4.41 -18.64
N PHE A 145 2.26 5.23 -17.71
CA PHE A 145 2.47 6.65 -17.94
C PHE A 145 3.96 7.03 -18.09
N ALA A 146 4.84 6.05 -18.15
CA ALA A 146 6.28 6.22 -18.33
C ALA A 146 6.81 5.27 -19.42
N PRO A 147 7.92 5.61 -20.10
CA PRO A 147 8.54 4.74 -21.09
C PRO A 147 8.88 3.34 -20.57
N PHE A 148 9.41 3.26 -19.35
CA PHE A 148 9.60 2.02 -18.62
C PHE A 148 8.46 1.86 -17.60
N SER A 149 7.46 1.06 -17.95
CA SER A 149 6.31 0.78 -17.07
C SER A 149 6.37 -0.67 -16.59
N LEU A 150 7.00 -0.87 -15.42
CA LEU A 150 7.13 -2.17 -14.78
C LEU A 150 5.90 -2.43 -13.91
N VAL A 151 4.84 -2.90 -14.54
CA VAL A 151 3.53 -3.08 -13.89
C VAL A 151 3.10 -4.54 -13.92
N ASP A 152 2.74 -5.09 -12.75
CA ASP A 152 2.08 -6.40 -12.64
C ASP A 152 0.90 -6.30 -11.66
N SER A 153 -0.30 -6.22 -12.18
CA SER A 153 -1.53 -6.15 -11.38
C SER A 153 -1.92 -7.47 -10.67
N ALA A 154 -1.19 -8.56 -10.95
CA ALA A 154 -1.32 -9.82 -10.22
C ALA A 154 -0.38 -9.88 -8.99
N ALA A 155 0.53 -8.92 -8.85
CA ALA A 155 1.32 -8.76 -7.64
C ALA A 155 0.48 -8.13 -6.52
N ALA A 156 0.74 -8.55 -5.30
CA ALA A 156 0.02 -8.02 -4.13
C ALA A 156 0.54 -6.64 -3.69
N ALA A 157 1.76 -6.29 -4.10
CA ALA A 157 2.46 -5.08 -3.69
C ALA A 157 3.54 -4.69 -4.71
N THR A 158 3.86 -3.41 -4.82
CA THR A 158 5.03 -2.93 -5.59
C THR A 158 6.33 -3.47 -4.98
N CYS A 159 6.40 -3.62 -3.66
CA CYS A 159 7.49 -4.28 -2.96
C CYS A 159 7.65 -5.75 -3.35
N GLU A 160 6.58 -6.48 -3.68
CA GLU A 160 6.65 -7.84 -4.21
C GLU A 160 7.36 -7.87 -5.56
N ILE A 161 7.00 -6.94 -6.45
CA ILE A 161 7.64 -6.81 -7.77
C ILE A 161 9.13 -6.50 -7.62
N LEU A 162 9.48 -5.49 -6.82
CA LEU A 162 10.87 -5.10 -6.58
C LEU A 162 11.69 -6.23 -5.95
N ALA A 163 11.15 -6.93 -4.96
CA ALA A 163 11.82 -8.07 -4.33
C ALA A 163 12.15 -9.17 -5.36
N GLY A 164 11.18 -9.52 -6.18
CA GLY A 164 11.36 -10.54 -7.21
C GLY A 164 12.37 -10.11 -8.28
N ILE A 165 12.29 -8.86 -8.77
CA ILE A 165 13.24 -8.30 -9.75
C ILE A 165 14.66 -8.31 -9.17
N PHE A 166 14.85 -7.87 -7.94
CA PHE A 166 16.17 -7.82 -7.32
C PHE A 166 16.78 -9.21 -7.16
N LEU A 167 15.98 -10.19 -6.78
CA LEU A 167 16.41 -11.60 -6.69
C LEU A 167 16.71 -12.19 -8.07
N ASP A 168 15.87 -11.94 -9.05
CA ASP A 168 16.03 -12.45 -10.44
C ASP A 168 17.32 -11.93 -11.08
N LEU A 169 17.73 -10.71 -10.76
CA LEU A 169 18.94 -10.07 -11.27
C LEU A 169 20.16 -10.25 -10.36
N GLY A 170 20.01 -10.91 -9.21
CA GLY A 170 21.08 -11.09 -8.23
C GLY A 170 21.60 -9.76 -7.63
N LEU A 171 20.73 -8.76 -7.53
CA LEU A 171 21.08 -7.48 -6.91
C LEU A 171 21.23 -7.62 -5.40
N THR A 172 22.09 -6.80 -4.80
CA THR A 172 22.32 -6.86 -3.35
C THR A 172 21.10 -6.34 -2.58
N ILE A 173 20.54 -7.21 -1.76
CA ILE A 173 19.47 -6.89 -0.80
C ILE A 173 20.07 -6.99 0.59
N ASP A 174 20.42 -5.86 1.20
CA ASP A 174 20.88 -5.83 2.58
C ASP A 174 19.69 -5.90 3.57
N ALA A 175 19.97 -6.02 4.86
CA ALA A 175 18.94 -6.20 5.88
C ALA A 175 17.91 -5.05 5.91
N GLN A 176 18.32 -3.81 5.68
CA GLN A 176 17.40 -2.66 5.65
C GLN A 176 16.53 -2.68 4.38
N THR A 177 17.10 -3.03 3.23
CA THR A 177 16.35 -3.23 1.98
C THR A 177 15.36 -4.39 2.14
N ALA A 178 15.79 -5.49 2.74
CA ALA A 178 14.92 -6.64 3.03
C ALA A 178 13.77 -6.27 3.97
N GLN A 179 14.05 -5.48 5.03
CA GLN A 179 13.03 -5.00 5.95
C GLN A 179 12.01 -4.11 5.26
N ALA A 180 12.46 -3.20 4.38
CA ALA A 180 11.58 -2.30 3.64
C ALA A 180 10.64 -3.08 2.70
N LEU A 181 11.18 -3.99 1.90
CA LEU A 181 10.39 -4.84 1.00
C LEU A 181 9.41 -5.74 1.75
N PHE A 182 9.88 -6.38 2.83
CA PHE A 182 9.02 -7.23 3.67
C PHE A 182 7.85 -6.44 4.26
N THR A 183 8.11 -5.22 4.75
CA THR A 183 7.08 -4.37 5.36
C THR A 183 6.03 -3.96 4.32
N GLY A 184 6.44 -3.59 3.10
CA GLY A 184 5.49 -3.26 2.02
C GLY A 184 4.61 -4.46 1.65
N ILE A 185 5.19 -5.64 1.44
CA ILE A 185 4.41 -6.86 1.20
C ILE A 185 3.44 -7.14 2.36
N MET A 186 3.90 -7.00 3.61
CA MET A 186 3.09 -7.25 4.80
C MET A 186 1.90 -6.29 4.90
N THR A 187 2.08 -4.99 4.59
CA THR A 187 1.00 -4.00 4.67
C THR A 187 -0.04 -4.25 3.59
N ASP A 188 0.35 -4.44 2.33
CA ASP A 188 -0.57 -4.57 1.20
C ASP A 188 -1.28 -5.92 1.12
N THR A 189 -0.72 -6.93 1.75
CA THR A 189 -1.39 -8.22 1.96
C THR A 189 -2.27 -8.24 3.22
N GLY A 190 -2.37 -7.12 3.95
CA GLY A 190 -3.09 -7.05 5.22
C GLY A 190 -2.57 -8.08 6.22
N GLN A 191 -1.25 -8.15 6.41
CA GLN A 191 -0.58 -9.17 7.21
C GLN A 191 -0.80 -10.59 6.65
N PHE A 192 -0.69 -10.76 5.34
CA PHE A 192 -0.88 -12.02 4.61
C PHE A 192 -2.29 -12.62 4.72
N ARG A 193 -3.34 -11.79 4.94
CA ARG A 193 -4.73 -12.22 5.10
C ARG A 193 -5.62 -11.91 3.89
N PHE A 194 -5.18 -11.02 2.99
CA PHE A 194 -5.99 -10.63 1.84
C PHE A 194 -5.91 -11.66 0.70
N ASN A 195 -6.90 -11.65 -0.18
CA ASN A 195 -6.98 -12.55 -1.33
C ASN A 195 -5.84 -12.35 -2.34
N SER A 196 -5.17 -11.21 -2.33
CA SER A 196 -3.96 -10.93 -3.11
C SER A 196 -2.74 -11.71 -2.62
N THR A 197 -2.78 -12.31 -1.41
CA THR A 197 -1.68 -13.08 -0.85
C THR A 197 -1.52 -14.40 -1.58
N THR A 198 -0.45 -14.52 -2.36
CA THR A 198 -0.13 -15.71 -3.16
C THR A 198 1.02 -16.52 -2.56
N ARG A 199 1.27 -17.72 -3.13
CA ARG A 199 2.49 -18.47 -2.82
C ARG A 199 3.75 -17.64 -3.06
N ARG A 200 3.78 -16.79 -4.10
CA ARG A 200 4.91 -15.92 -4.43
C ARG A 200 5.19 -14.93 -3.29
N CYS A 201 4.15 -14.30 -2.70
CA CYS A 201 4.31 -13.43 -1.53
C CYS A 201 5.03 -14.14 -0.38
N PHE A 202 4.62 -15.37 -0.04
CA PHE A 202 5.25 -16.13 1.05
C PHE A 202 6.69 -16.56 0.73
N VAL A 203 6.97 -16.95 -0.51
CA VAL A 203 8.34 -17.32 -0.93
C VAL A 203 9.24 -16.10 -0.84
N LEU A 204 8.82 -14.95 -1.37
CA LEU A 204 9.58 -13.71 -1.33
C LEU A 204 9.75 -13.21 0.12
N ALA A 205 8.70 -13.25 0.94
CA ALA A 205 8.79 -12.90 2.35
C ALA A 205 9.83 -13.77 3.08
N GLY A 206 9.84 -15.08 2.83
CA GLY A 206 10.85 -16.02 3.37
C GLY A 206 12.27 -15.68 2.93
N GLU A 207 12.46 -15.33 1.65
CA GLU A 207 13.75 -14.89 1.11
C GLU A 207 14.23 -13.57 1.74
N LEU A 208 13.32 -12.64 2.03
CA LEU A 208 13.63 -11.38 2.70
C LEU A 208 14.01 -11.60 4.17
N VAL A 209 13.31 -12.50 4.86
CA VAL A 209 13.67 -12.91 6.24
C VAL A 209 15.07 -13.54 6.27
N ALA A 210 15.40 -14.39 5.31
CA ALA A 210 16.73 -14.98 5.19
C ALA A 210 17.84 -13.92 4.94
N ARG A 211 17.48 -12.72 4.47
CA ARG A 211 18.37 -11.57 4.25
C ARG A 211 18.34 -10.56 5.39
N GLY A 212 17.67 -10.86 6.48
CA GLY A 212 17.66 -10.04 7.69
C GLY A 212 16.45 -9.14 7.88
N ALA A 213 15.35 -9.38 7.17
CA ALA A 213 14.07 -8.78 7.55
C ALA A 213 13.57 -9.41 8.87
N HIS A 214 13.06 -8.58 9.77
CA HIS A 214 12.53 -8.98 11.06
C HIS A 214 11.01 -8.79 11.12
N PRO A 215 10.21 -9.85 10.88
CA PRO A 215 8.74 -9.75 10.90
C PRO A 215 8.17 -9.19 12.20
N ALA A 216 8.77 -9.58 13.35
CA ALA A 216 8.34 -9.11 14.67
C ALA A 216 8.54 -7.60 14.83
N ASP A 217 9.65 -7.04 14.32
CA ASP A 217 9.89 -5.60 14.37
C ASP A 217 8.90 -4.85 13.48
N ALA A 218 8.61 -5.35 12.27
CA ALA A 218 7.57 -4.78 11.42
C ALA A 218 6.21 -4.78 12.12
N GLY A 219 5.81 -5.92 12.70
CA GLY A 219 4.57 -6.05 13.46
C GLY A 219 4.47 -5.06 14.60
N TYR A 220 5.52 -4.98 15.42
CA TYR A 220 5.61 -4.06 16.55
C TYR A 220 5.47 -2.59 16.10
N GLN A 221 6.24 -2.15 15.09
CA GLN A 221 6.24 -0.78 14.61
C GLN A 221 4.88 -0.37 14.00
N LEU A 222 4.26 -1.29 13.28
CA LEU A 222 3.03 -1.01 12.53
C LEU A 222 1.76 -1.14 13.39
N TYR A 223 1.73 -2.09 14.35
CA TYR A 223 0.48 -2.52 14.97
C TYR A 223 0.50 -2.54 16.50
N GLU A 224 1.67 -2.42 17.16
CA GLU A 224 1.79 -2.53 18.62
C GLU A 224 2.34 -1.24 19.28
N ARG A 225 2.49 -0.15 18.53
CA ARG A 225 2.94 1.16 19.01
C ARG A 225 1.85 2.22 18.93
N GLU A 226 0.64 1.84 19.31
CA GLU A 226 -0.46 2.77 19.32
C GLU A 226 -0.33 3.82 20.44
N THR A 227 -0.82 5.04 20.17
CA THR A 227 -0.87 6.09 21.19
C THR A 227 -2.07 5.90 22.12
N GLU A 228 -1.99 6.40 23.34
CA GLU A 228 -3.15 6.45 24.24
C GLU A 228 -4.30 7.24 23.59
N GLY A 229 -3.98 8.33 22.86
CA GLY A 229 -4.97 9.13 22.12
C GLY A 229 -5.71 8.28 21.07
N LYS A 230 -5.00 7.45 20.31
CA LYS A 230 -5.63 6.56 19.33
C LYS A 230 -6.54 5.52 20.00
N LEU A 231 -6.15 4.96 21.13
CA LEU A 231 -7.00 4.01 21.86
C LEU A 231 -8.28 4.68 22.39
N LYS A 232 -8.20 5.92 22.88
CA LYS A 232 -9.37 6.72 23.26
C LYS A 232 -10.25 7.05 22.04
N LEU A 233 -9.63 7.42 20.91
CA LEU A 233 -10.33 7.64 19.64
C LEU A 233 -11.06 6.37 19.17
N LEU A 234 -10.41 5.21 19.24
CA LEU A 234 -11.01 3.92 18.93
C LEU A 234 -12.20 3.64 19.84
N GLN A 235 -12.09 3.89 21.16
CA GLN A 235 -13.21 3.73 22.08
C GLN A 235 -14.43 4.55 21.64
N HIS A 236 -14.23 5.82 21.30
CA HIS A 236 -15.32 6.68 20.81
C HIS A 236 -15.91 6.17 19.49
N PHE A 237 -15.05 5.75 18.56
CA PHE A 237 -15.50 5.17 17.29
C PHE A 237 -16.37 3.93 17.52
N LEU A 238 -15.91 2.98 18.34
CA LEU A 238 -16.66 1.75 18.65
C LEU A 238 -18.00 2.04 19.32
N ALA A 239 -18.05 3.03 20.22
CA ALA A 239 -19.28 3.44 20.88
C ALA A 239 -20.29 4.10 19.92
N SER A 240 -19.82 4.66 18.80
CA SER A 240 -20.65 5.33 17.79
C SER A 240 -21.22 4.40 16.72
N LEU A 241 -20.82 3.13 16.68
CA LEU A 241 -21.20 2.18 15.63
C LEU A 241 -22.70 1.97 15.53
N ARG A 242 -23.23 2.08 14.32
CA ARG A 242 -24.63 1.84 13.97
C ARG A 242 -24.72 0.84 12.83
N LEU A 243 -25.61 -0.13 12.97
CA LEU A 243 -25.87 -1.14 11.96
C LEU A 243 -27.08 -0.73 11.11
N GLU A 244 -26.86 -0.63 9.81
CA GLU A 244 -27.80 -0.16 8.81
C GLU A 244 -28.04 -1.25 7.74
N CYS A 245 -29.03 -1.05 6.86
CA CYS A 245 -29.32 -1.92 5.72
C CYS A 245 -29.43 -3.40 6.12
N ASN A 246 -30.31 -3.72 7.06
CA ASN A 246 -30.47 -5.08 7.61
C ASN A 246 -29.16 -5.65 8.18
N ARG A 247 -28.38 -4.83 8.88
CA ARG A 247 -27.11 -5.17 9.54
C ARG A 247 -25.96 -5.47 8.56
N ARG A 248 -26.11 -5.20 7.27
CA ARG A 248 -25.07 -5.41 6.25
C ARG A 248 -24.11 -4.22 6.10
N VAL A 249 -24.47 -3.07 6.66
CA VAL A 249 -23.63 -1.87 6.70
C VAL A 249 -23.39 -1.49 8.15
N CYS A 250 -22.17 -1.10 8.48
CA CYS A 250 -21.85 -0.53 9.79
C CYS A 250 -21.19 0.84 9.60
N VAL A 251 -21.74 1.86 10.24
CA VAL A 251 -21.26 3.23 10.17
C VAL A 251 -20.87 3.71 11.56
N GLY A 252 -19.63 4.19 11.73
CA GLY A 252 -19.17 4.88 12.92
C GLY A 252 -18.93 6.36 12.64
N ILE A 253 -19.11 7.19 13.66
CA ILE A 253 -18.99 8.65 13.54
C ILE A 253 -18.01 9.15 14.61
N LEU A 254 -17.06 9.95 14.16
CA LEU A 254 -16.17 10.74 15.02
C LEU A 254 -16.66 12.19 14.98
N PRO A 255 -17.14 12.75 16.12
CA PRO A 255 -17.66 14.11 16.16
C PRO A 255 -16.54 15.14 16.05
N ALA A 256 -16.90 16.37 15.68
CA ALA A 256 -15.99 17.50 15.69
C ALA A 256 -15.35 17.72 17.08
N GLY A 257 -14.07 18.06 17.12
CA GLY A 257 -13.32 18.26 18.38
C GLY A 257 -12.84 16.97 19.05
N ILE A 258 -13.11 15.80 18.48
CA ILE A 258 -12.72 14.50 19.07
C ILE A 258 -11.19 14.35 19.18
N PHE A 259 -10.44 14.85 18.23
CA PHE A 259 -8.97 14.75 18.26
C PHE A 259 -8.36 15.51 19.44
N GLU A 260 -8.86 16.70 19.72
CA GLU A 260 -8.43 17.52 20.86
C GLU A 260 -8.78 16.83 22.19
N SER A 261 -10.01 16.32 22.33
CA SER A 261 -10.50 15.70 23.56
C SER A 261 -9.82 14.36 23.88
N THR A 262 -9.35 13.65 22.86
CA THR A 262 -8.65 12.35 23.02
C THR A 262 -7.13 12.49 23.05
N GLY A 263 -6.57 13.65 22.66
CA GLY A 263 -5.14 13.83 22.43
C GLY A 263 -4.62 13.06 21.23
N SER A 264 -5.49 12.77 20.25
CA SER A 264 -5.17 12.09 19.00
C SER A 264 -5.04 13.08 17.83
N ASN A 265 -4.74 12.57 16.66
CA ASN A 265 -4.66 13.35 15.43
C ASN A 265 -5.31 12.59 14.25
N THR A 266 -5.32 13.21 13.08
CA THR A 266 -5.95 12.62 11.89
C THR A 266 -5.29 11.35 11.38
N GLU A 267 -4.00 11.11 11.66
CA GLU A 267 -3.32 9.86 11.30
C GLU A 267 -3.85 8.69 12.14
N ASP A 268 -4.31 8.97 13.36
CA ASP A 268 -4.85 7.96 14.28
C ASP A 268 -6.20 7.37 13.83
N THR A 269 -6.85 7.96 12.82
CA THR A 269 -8.09 7.40 12.22
C THR A 269 -7.81 6.19 11.33
N GLU A 270 -6.55 5.97 10.96
CA GLU A 270 -6.21 4.86 10.09
C GLU A 270 -6.46 3.50 10.76
N GLY A 271 -7.13 2.62 10.01
CA GLY A 271 -7.54 1.29 10.48
C GLY A 271 -8.85 1.28 11.28
N LEU A 272 -9.38 2.43 11.75
CA LEU A 272 -10.62 2.45 12.53
C LEU A 272 -11.82 1.90 11.76
N VAL A 273 -11.95 2.24 10.48
CA VAL A 273 -13.05 1.76 9.62
C VAL A 273 -13.09 0.23 9.50
N ASP A 274 -11.96 -0.43 9.67
CA ASP A 274 -11.88 -1.90 9.59
C ASP A 274 -12.59 -2.58 10.75
N TYR A 275 -12.68 -1.94 11.91
CA TYR A 275 -13.51 -2.46 13.02
C TYR A 275 -14.99 -2.50 12.64
N ALA A 276 -15.51 -1.46 11.98
CA ALA A 276 -16.88 -1.48 11.49
C ALA A 276 -17.10 -2.59 10.45
N ARG A 277 -16.16 -2.75 9.50
CA ARG A 277 -16.21 -3.80 8.47
C ARG A 277 -16.04 -5.22 9.06
N SER A 278 -15.33 -5.37 10.17
CA SER A 278 -15.01 -6.68 10.76
C SER A 278 -16.19 -7.39 11.43
N ILE A 279 -17.27 -6.66 11.72
CA ILE A 279 -18.47 -7.23 12.35
C ILE A 279 -19.03 -8.33 11.46
N ASP A 280 -19.43 -9.45 12.09
CA ASP A 280 -20.04 -10.57 11.37
C ASP A 280 -21.36 -10.15 10.69
N GLY A 281 -21.56 -10.60 9.44
CA GLY A 281 -22.70 -10.22 8.61
C GLY A 281 -22.61 -8.82 7.99
N VAL A 282 -21.60 -7.99 8.34
CA VAL A 282 -21.39 -6.69 7.70
C VAL A 282 -20.59 -6.86 6.42
N ASP A 283 -21.10 -6.29 5.33
CA ASP A 283 -20.46 -6.24 4.02
C ASP A 283 -19.64 -4.96 3.81
N ILE A 284 -20.14 -3.82 4.32
CA ILE A 284 -19.58 -2.49 4.15
C ILE A 284 -19.42 -1.80 5.51
N GLY A 285 -18.19 -1.35 5.80
CA GLY A 285 -17.87 -0.49 6.93
C GLY A 285 -17.63 0.95 6.48
N ALA A 286 -18.08 1.93 7.26
CA ALA A 286 -17.83 3.35 7.03
C ALA A 286 -17.42 4.06 8.32
N LEU A 287 -16.46 4.98 8.19
CA LEU A 287 -16.07 5.95 9.20
C LEU A 287 -16.41 7.34 8.67
N ILE A 288 -17.20 8.11 9.42
CA ILE A 288 -17.47 9.51 9.15
C ILE A 288 -16.73 10.37 10.18
N GLU A 289 -15.93 11.31 9.72
CA GLU A 289 -15.28 12.34 10.53
C GLU A 289 -16.01 13.66 10.34
N GLU A 290 -16.58 14.21 11.40
CA GLU A 290 -17.11 15.57 11.43
C GLU A 290 -15.97 16.54 11.76
N ARG A 291 -15.84 17.61 11.00
CA ARG A 291 -14.83 18.65 11.24
C ARG A 291 -15.43 19.91 11.85
N ALA A 292 -14.60 20.68 12.55
CA ALA A 292 -15.03 21.90 13.24
C ALA A 292 -15.60 22.98 12.29
N ASP A 293 -15.20 22.97 11.03
CA ASP A 293 -15.71 23.84 9.97
C ASP A 293 -17.04 23.37 9.35
N GLY A 294 -17.65 22.31 9.90
CA GLY A 294 -18.89 21.72 9.40
C GLY A 294 -18.72 20.85 8.16
N THR A 295 -17.50 20.57 7.74
CA THR A 295 -17.23 19.61 6.66
C THR A 295 -17.15 18.18 7.17
N PHE A 296 -17.32 17.20 6.26
CA PHE A 296 -17.24 15.79 6.57
C PHE A 296 -16.20 15.12 5.71
N LYS A 297 -15.46 14.17 6.30
CA LYS A 297 -14.68 13.19 5.57
C LYS A 297 -15.29 11.82 5.84
N ALA A 298 -15.40 10.96 4.83
CA ALA A 298 -15.77 9.58 5.06
C ALA A 298 -14.77 8.62 4.41
N SER A 299 -14.46 7.55 5.15
CA SER A 299 -13.65 6.42 4.70
C SER A 299 -14.52 5.18 4.61
N LEU A 300 -14.49 4.49 3.49
CA LEU A 300 -15.36 3.38 3.16
C LEU A 300 -14.53 2.12 2.91
N ARG A 301 -14.97 0.98 3.44
CA ARG A 301 -14.32 -0.33 3.22
C ARG A 301 -15.38 -1.39 2.93
N ALA A 302 -15.12 -2.30 1.98
CA ALA A 302 -15.98 -3.43 1.67
C ALA A 302 -15.21 -4.75 1.73
N LYS A 303 -15.93 -5.85 1.99
CA LYS A 303 -15.38 -7.21 1.97
C LYS A 303 -15.23 -7.77 0.56
N ASP A 304 -16.03 -7.30 -0.40
CA ASP A 304 -16.11 -7.82 -1.76
C ASP A 304 -16.05 -6.66 -2.78
N PRO A 305 -15.20 -6.73 -3.82
CA PRO A 305 -15.09 -5.71 -4.85
C PRO A 305 -16.39 -5.51 -5.65
N ALA A 306 -17.30 -6.45 -5.64
CA ALA A 306 -18.61 -6.30 -6.26
C ALA A 306 -19.41 -5.11 -5.69
N TYR A 307 -19.13 -4.71 -4.44
CA TYR A 307 -19.80 -3.55 -3.83
C TYR A 307 -19.40 -2.21 -4.41
N ARG A 308 -18.29 -2.12 -5.17
CA ARG A 308 -17.90 -0.93 -5.93
C ARG A 308 -18.05 0.37 -5.15
N LEU A 309 -17.32 0.48 -4.03
CA LEU A 309 -17.35 1.68 -3.17
C LEU A 309 -16.86 2.95 -3.88
N ASP A 310 -16.05 2.80 -4.92
CA ASP A 310 -15.67 3.88 -5.83
C ASP A 310 -16.90 4.57 -6.45
N LEU A 311 -17.93 3.80 -6.87
CA LEU A 311 -19.18 4.36 -7.39
C LEU A 311 -20.03 5.03 -6.30
N VAL A 312 -19.98 4.52 -5.06
CA VAL A 312 -20.64 5.18 -3.92
C VAL A 312 -19.97 6.51 -3.63
N ALA A 313 -18.64 6.53 -3.52
CA ALA A 313 -17.88 7.75 -3.25
C ALA A 313 -18.06 8.81 -4.36
N ALA A 314 -18.11 8.40 -5.63
CA ALA A 314 -18.33 9.28 -6.78
C ALA A 314 -19.63 10.09 -6.69
N LYS A 315 -20.72 9.54 -6.07
CA LYS A 315 -21.97 10.28 -5.82
C LYS A 315 -21.79 11.50 -4.91
N PHE A 316 -20.66 11.55 -4.18
CA PHE A 316 -20.29 12.62 -3.25
C PHE A 316 -18.99 13.33 -3.65
N ASN A 317 -18.64 13.29 -4.95
CA ASN A 317 -17.39 13.83 -5.50
C ASN A 317 -16.12 13.25 -4.84
N GLY A 318 -16.21 12.01 -4.36
CA GLY A 318 -15.11 11.21 -3.85
C GLY A 318 -14.61 10.21 -4.87
N GLY A 319 -13.71 9.31 -4.43
CA GLY A 319 -13.14 8.28 -5.29
C GLY A 319 -12.40 7.22 -4.51
N GLY A 320 -11.75 6.31 -5.23
CA GLY A 320 -10.97 5.21 -4.65
C GLY A 320 -11.11 3.93 -5.45
N HIS A 321 -10.99 2.82 -4.76
CA HIS A 321 -11.09 1.46 -5.32
C HIS A 321 -12.42 0.80 -4.96
N ALA A 322 -12.72 -0.31 -5.61
CA ALA A 322 -13.93 -1.08 -5.39
C ALA A 322 -14.15 -1.49 -3.90
N CYS A 323 -13.08 -1.82 -3.17
CA CYS A 323 -13.14 -2.20 -1.75
C CYS A 323 -12.74 -1.08 -0.78
N ALA A 324 -12.16 0.03 -1.26
CA ALA A 324 -11.62 1.09 -0.40
C ALA A 324 -11.78 2.45 -1.09
N ALA A 325 -12.67 3.28 -0.59
CA ALA A 325 -12.96 4.58 -1.17
C ALA A 325 -13.07 5.65 -0.07
N GLY A 326 -12.95 6.90 -0.48
CA GLY A 326 -13.07 8.04 0.43
C GLY A 326 -13.72 9.24 -0.24
N LEU A 327 -14.28 10.11 0.58
CA LEU A 327 -14.89 11.36 0.11
C LEU A 327 -14.67 12.48 1.12
N ASN A 328 -14.66 13.71 0.62
CA ASN A 328 -14.63 14.92 1.44
C ASN A 328 -15.75 15.84 0.97
N LEU A 329 -16.63 16.23 1.89
CA LEU A 329 -17.68 17.18 1.62
C LEU A 329 -17.29 18.55 2.16
N LYS A 330 -17.30 19.57 1.30
CA LYS A 330 -16.90 20.96 1.62
C LYS A 330 -18.02 21.79 2.23
N GLN A 331 -19.25 21.27 2.31
CA GLN A 331 -20.40 21.95 2.91
C GLN A 331 -21.17 20.96 3.77
N ASN A 332 -21.71 21.44 4.90
CA ASN A 332 -22.65 20.69 5.71
C ASN A 332 -23.89 20.40 4.85
N THR A 333 -23.94 19.18 4.32
CA THR A 333 -25.08 18.74 3.52
C THR A 333 -26.09 18.16 4.50
N GLU A 334 -27.19 18.87 4.69
CA GLU A 334 -28.34 18.34 5.44
C GLU A 334 -28.58 16.90 5.04
N ASN A 335 -28.69 16.01 6.03
CA ASN A 335 -28.92 14.58 5.83
C ASN A 335 -27.76 13.79 5.15
N PHE A 336 -26.50 14.22 5.27
CA PHE A 336 -25.37 13.45 4.68
C PHE A 336 -25.40 11.97 5.10
N TYR A 337 -25.59 11.68 6.39
CA TYR A 337 -25.66 10.32 6.90
C TYR A 337 -26.74 9.49 6.16
N ALA A 338 -27.97 10.01 6.10
CA ALA A 338 -29.08 9.30 5.45
C ALA A 338 -28.83 9.08 3.94
N ARG A 339 -28.25 10.06 3.26
CA ARG A 339 -27.87 9.95 1.83
C ARG A 339 -26.79 8.90 1.60
N LEU A 340 -25.80 8.81 2.49
CA LEU A 340 -24.73 7.83 2.41
C LEU A 340 -25.30 6.42 2.63
N VAL A 341 -26.16 6.24 3.65
CA VAL A 341 -26.82 4.96 3.92
C VAL A 341 -27.72 4.54 2.74
N ALA A 342 -28.45 5.48 2.13
CA ALA A 342 -29.26 5.19 0.94
C ALA A 342 -28.39 4.74 -0.25
N ALA A 343 -27.23 5.36 -0.46
CA ALA A 343 -26.29 4.97 -1.53
C ALA A 343 -25.71 3.56 -1.28
N PHE A 344 -25.47 3.18 -0.04
CA PHE A 344 -25.09 1.81 0.31
C PHE A 344 -26.24 0.81 0.03
N ALA A 345 -27.47 1.16 0.43
CA ALA A 345 -28.65 0.30 0.21
C ALA A 345 -28.87 0.03 -1.29
N GLU A 346 -28.79 1.06 -2.13
CA GLU A 346 -28.86 0.89 -3.59
C GLU A 346 -27.78 -0.05 -4.12
N ARG A 347 -26.54 0.10 -3.62
CA ARG A 347 -25.43 -0.73 -4.08
C ARG A 347 -25.57 -2.18 -3.66
N LEU A 348 -26.01 -2.43 -2.42
CA LEU A 348 -26.33 -3.77 -1.92
C LEU A 348 -27.43 -4.43 -2.77
N ALA A 349 -28.51 -3.71 -3.06
CA ALA A 349 -29.60 -4.20 -3.89
C ALA A 349 -29.14 -4.57 -5.30
N ALA A 350 -28.29 -3.75 -5.92
CA ALA A 350 -27.71 -4.02 -7.24
C ALA A 350 -26.87 -5.31 -7.26
N VAL A 351 -26.04 -5.53 -6.23
CA VAL A 351 -25.22 -6.74 -6.09
C VAL A 351 -26.09 -7.97 -5.86
N ASP A 352 -27.10 -7.85 -5.00
CA ASP A 352 -28.03 -8.96 -4.71
C ASP A 352 -28.85 -9.35 -5.95
N ALA A 353 -29.25 -8.38 -6.77
CA ALA A 353 -29.93 -8.63 -8.04
C ALA A 353 -29.01 -9.36 -9.04
N ALA A 354 -27.76 -8.93 -9.13
CA ALA A 354 -26.78 -9.58 -10.01
C ALA A 354 -26.48 -11.04 -9.60
N LYS A 355 -26.43 -11.31 -8.30
CA LYS A 355 -26.24 -12.69 -7.78
C LYS A 355 -27.46 -13.61 -8.00
N LYS A 356 -28.66 -13.05 -8.17
CA LYS A 356 -29.90 -13.80 -8.43
C LYS A 356 -30.18 -14.02 -9.92
N ALA A 357 -29.52 -13.28 -10.81
CA ALA A 357 -29.65 -13.47 -12.24
C ALA A 357 -29.07 -14.85 -12.62
N PRO A 358 -29.83 -15.74 -13.31
CA PRO A 358 -29.30 -17.02 -13.73
C PRO A 358 -28.09 -16.80 -14.63
N GLY A 359 -26.98 -17.41 -14.27
CA GLY A 359 -25.75 -17.33 -15.05
C GLY A 359 -26.00 -17.85 -16.48
N HIS A 360 -25.54 -17.09 -17.45
CA HIS A 360 -25.39 -17.54 -18.82
C HIS A 360 -24.20 -18.45 -18.96
#